data_65207c755f2c6230ef155d5bdfe9f72c
#
_entry.id   65207c755f2c6230ef155d5bdfe9f72c
#
_cell.length_a   1.000
_cell.length_b   1.000
_cell.length_c   1.000
_cell.angle_alpha   90.00
_cell.angle_beta   90.00
_cell.angle_gamma   90.00
#
_symmetry.space_group_name_H-M   'P 1'
#
loop_
_entity.id
_entity.type
_entity.pdbx_description
1 polymer ?
#
loop_
_entity_poly.entity_id
_entity_poly.type
_entity_poly.pdbx_seq_one_letter_code
_entity_poly.pdbx_strand_id
1 'polypeptide(L)'
;GLEFIESIGIDRINARVRSLIEYLANGLLAIKHDNGNELVKMFGPKGFEHRGGNIIINFFDPEGNMIPYASIEQMTNSRSISIRSGCFCNPGIDEINYCISNEEMTQYFMSRDHGGHEDIIQFLGKMRGAIRISVGLATVRKDVDRMLEFAQTLKNRHF
;
A
#
# COMPACT_ATOMS: atom_id res chain seq x y z
N GLY A 1 -7.76 28.08 -4.10
CA GLY A 1 -7.14 26.97 -3.37
C GLY A 1 -7.07 27.21 -1.88
N LEU A 2 -6.23 28.13 -1.40
CA LEU A 2 -6.02 28.36 0.03
C LEU A 2 -7.27 28.89 0.73
N GLU A 3 -7.94 29.88 0.19
CA GLU A 3 -9.19 30.44 0.74
C GLU A 3 -10.27 29.36 0.94
N PHE A 4 -10.35 28.38 0.04
CA PHE A 4 -11.27 27.26 0.18
C PHE A 4 -10.90 26.36 1.36
N ILE A 5 -9.59 26.06 1.54
CA ILE A 5 -9.13 25.27 2.67
C ILE A 5 -9.37 26.02 3.99
N GLU A 6 -9.09 27.31 4.01
CA GLU A 6 -9.33 28.16 5.18
C GLU A 6 -10.83 28.26 5.53
N SER A 7 -11.71 28.33 4.52
CA SER A 7 -13.17 28.38 4.74
C SER A 7 -13.73 27.09 5.37
N ILE A 8 -13.12 25.94 5.09
CA ILE A 8 -13.49 24.66 5.72
C ILE A 8 -12.87 24.54 7.11
N GLY A 9 -11.62 24.99 7.25
CA GLY A 9 -10.79 24.88 8.42
C GLY A 9 -9.92 23.63 8.42
N ILE A 10 -8.61 23.80 8.59
CA ILE A 10 -7.61 22.73 8.51
C ILE A 10 -7.85 21.63 9.56
N ASP A 11 -8.30 21.98 10.76
CA ASP A 11 -8.57 21.02 11.82
C ASP A 11 -9.74 20.09 11.48
N ARG A 12 -10.78 20.61 10.82
CA ARG A 12 -11.91 19.81 10.35
C ARG A 12 -11.47 18.85 9.23
N ILE A 13 -10.62 19.32 8.33
CA ILE A 13 -10.05 18.49 7.26
C ILE A 13 -9.22 17.37 7.86
N ASN A 14 -8.33 17.70 8.80
CA ASN A 14 -7.48 16.73 9.46
C ASN A 14 -8.29 15.69 10.25
N ALA A 15 -9.29 16.10 11.01
CA ALA A 15 -10.16 15.20 11.76
C ALA A 15 -10.89 14.21 10.83
N ARG A 16 -11.43 14.73 9.69
CA ARG A 16 -12.09 13.89 8.69
C ARG A 16 -11.13 12.89 8.05
N VAL A 17 -9.99 13.35 7.56
CA VAL A 17 -8.97 12.52 6.91
C VAL A 17 -8.47 11.45 7.89
N ARG A 18 -8.20 11.82 9.13
CA ARG A 18 -7.78 10.90 10.19
C ARG A 18 -8.83 9.82 10.43
N SER A 19 -10.09 10.18 10.61
CA SER A 19 -11.17 9.21 10.83
C SER A 19 -11.30 8.21 9.67
N LEU A 20 -11.18 8.67 8.42
CA LEU A 20 -11.26 7.80 7.25
C LEU A 20 -10.06 6.86 7.14
N ILE A 21 -8.84 7.36 7.40
CA ILE A 21 -7.63 6.53 7.29
C ILE A 21 -7.53 5.50 8.42
N GLU A 22 -7.95 5.87 9.63
CA GLU A 22 -8.04 4.93 10.77
C GLU A 22 -9.07 3.84 10.49
N TYR A 23 -10.23 4.20 9.98
CA TYR A 23 -11.27 3.24 9.61
C TYR A 23 -10.79 2.26 8.53
N LEU A 24 -10.15 2.78 7.47
CA LEU A 24 -9.58 1.97 6.39
C LEU A 24 -8.51 1.01 6.92
N ALA A 25 -7.53 1.54 7.64
CA ALA A 25 -6.39 0.76 8.10
C ALA A 25 -6.82 -0.34 9.08
N ASN A 26 -7.66 -0.01 10.06
CA ASN A 26 -8.18 -0.99 11.01
C ASN A 26 -9.02 -2.08 10.32
N GLY A 27 -9.85 -1.69 9.35
CA GLY A 27 -10.63 -2.63 8.55
C GLY A 27 -9.75 -3.59 7.75
N LEU A 28 -8.72 -3.08 7.07
CA LEU A 28 -7.79 -3.90 6.30
C LEU A 28 -6.98 -4.86 7.19
N LEU A 29 -6.43 -4.37 8.30
CA LEU A 29 -5.63 -5.18 9.22
C LEU A 29 -6.44 -6.24 9.99
N ALA A 30 -7.76 -6.07 10.08
CA ALA A 30 -8.65 -7.05 10.69
C ALA A 30 -8.93 -8.26 9.79
N ILE A 31 -8.68 -8.15 8.47
CA ILE A 31 -8.94 -9.25 7.54
C ILE A 31 -7.81 -10.26 7.65
N LYS A 32 -8.18 -11.50 7.96
CA LYS A 32 -7.27 -12.64 8.02
C LYS A 32 -7.77 -13.78 7.16
N HIS A 33 -6.85 -14.58 6.67
CA HIS A 33 -7.16 -15.88 6.07
C HIS A 33 -7.70 -16.85 7.11
N ASP A 34 -8.35 -17.91 6.68
CA ASP A 34 -8.94 -18.91 7.59
C ASP A 34 -7.88 -19.69 8.38
N ASN A 35 -6.66 -19.76 7.87
CA ASN A 35 -5.49 -20.30 8.58
C ASN A 35 -4.89 -19.35 9.62
N GLY A 36 -5.47 -18.14 9.80
CA GLY A 36 -5.01 -17.12 10.74
C GLY A 36 -3.94 -16.17 10.22
N ASN A 37 -3.38 -16.41 9.03
CA ASN A 37 -2.39 -15.54 8.42
C ASN A 37 -2.99 -14.19 8.01
N GLU A 38 -2.16 -13.13 8.06
CA GLU A 38 -2.57 -11.77 7.70
C GLU A 38 -2.73 -11.64 6.19
N LEU A 39 -3.86 -11.11 5.74
CA LEU A 39 -4.06 -10.73 4.33
C LEU A 39 -3.29 -9.45 3.98
N VAL A 40 -3.14 -8.52 4.93
CA VAL A 40 -2.56 -7.20 4.70
C VAL A 40 -1.47 -6.91 5.72
N LYS A 41 -0.31 -6.44 5.24
CA LYS A 41 0.70 -5.81 6.10
C LYS A 41 0.77 -4.32 5.78
N MET A 42 0.75 -3.49 6.80
CA MET A 42 0.90 -2.04 6.71
C MET A 42 2.32 -1.64 7.12
N PHE A 43 2.91 -0.75 6.35
CA PHE A 43 4.26 -0.24 6.56
C PHE A 43 4.26 1.19 7.09
N GLY A 44 5.33 1.55 7.79
CA GLY A 44 5.52 2.85 8.41
C GLY A 44 5.05 2.92 9.86
N PRO A 45 4.85 4.11 10.43
CA PRO A 45 4.50 4.30 11.84
C PRO A 45 3.20 3.58 12.20
N LYS A 46 3.16 2.95 13.39
CA LYS A 46 1.97 2.22 13.85
C LYS A 46 0.81 3.13 14.29
N GLY A 47 1.12 4.36 14.68
CA GLY A 47 0.11 5.33 15.15
C GLY A 47 -0.46 6.19 14.02
N PHE A 48 -1.54 6.91 14.33
CA PHE A 48 -2.20 7.82 13.39
C PHE A 48 -2.03 9.30 13.73
N GLU A 49 -1.38 9.65 14.84
CA GLU A 49 -1.27 11.04 15.32
C GLU A 49 -0.52 11.96 14.37
N HIS A 50 0.54 11.47 13.73
CA HIS A 50 1.36 12.24 12.80
C HIS A 50 1.31 11.66 11.39
N ARG A 51 0.17 11.04 11.02
CA ARG A 51 -0.04 10.45 9.70
C ARG A 51 -0.97 11.31 8.87
N GLY A 52 -0.60 11.53 7.61
CA GLY A 52 -1.51 12.09 6.61
C GLY A 52 -2.56 11.08 6.14
N GLY A 53 -3.28 11.44 5.12
CA GLY A 53 -4.37 10.64 4.54
C GLY A 53 -3.90 9.47 3.67
N ASN A 54 -2.76 8.85 3.93
CA ASN A 54 -2.30 7.71 3.14
C ASN A 54 -1.71 6.59 4.00
N ILE A 55 -1.81 5.37 3.50
CA ILE A 55 -1.15 4.17 4.01
C ILE A 55 -0.41 3.46 2.91
N ILE A 56 0.68 2.81 3.29
CA ILE A 56 1.46 1.91 2.44
C ILE A 56 1.22 0.49 2.93
N ILE A 57 0.79 -0.38 2.02
CA ILE A 57 0.44 -1.77 2.34
C ILE A 57 0.94 -2.72 1.27
N ASN A 58 0.96 -4.02 1.60
CA ASN A 58 0.96 -5.12 0.65
C ASN A 58 -0.06 -6.18 1.05
N PHE A 59 -0.56 -6.91 0.05
CA PHE A 59 -1.44 -8.05 0.22
C PHE A 59 -0.64 -9.36 0.14
N PHE A 60 -1.09 -10.34 0.90
CA PHE A 60 -0.45 -11.65 1.00
C PHE A 60 -1.49 -12.75 0.77
N ASP A 61 -1.04 -13.86 0.21
CA ASP A 61 -1.85 -15.07 0.08
C ASP A 61 -1.90 -15.88 1.40
N PRO A 62 -2.71 -16.96 1.48
CA PRO A 62 -2.77 -17.80 2.68
C PRO A 62 -1.44 -18.41 3.10
N GLU A 63 -0.51 -18.62 2.18
CA GLU A 63 0.83 -19.16 2.42
C GLU A 63 1.82 -18.08 2.92
N GLY A 64 1.41 -16.81 2.89
CA GLY A 64 2.23 -15.67 3.28
C GLY A 64 3.13 -15.14 2.16
N ASN A 65 2.90 -15.57 0.91
CA ASN A 65 3.56 -14.98 -0.23
C ASN A 65 2.91 -13.66 -0.59
N MET A 66 3.72 -12.68 -0.97
CA MET A 66 3.20 -11.38 -1.37
C MET A 66 2.52 -11.47 -2.74
N ILE A 67 1.30 -10.97 -2.81
CA ILE A 67 0.57 -10.82 -4.08
C ILE A 67 1.20 -9.67 -4.86
N PRO A 68 1.59 -9.89 -6.15
CA PRO A 68 2.18 -8.82 -6.96
C PRO A 68 1.26 -7.59 -7.00
N TYR A 69 1.82 -6.42 -6.72
CA TYR A 69 1.03 -5.18 -6.70
C TYR A 69 0.38 -4.87 -8.04
N ALA A 70 0.99 -5.28 -9.17
CA ALA A 70 0.41 -5.13 -10.50
C ALA A 70 -0.90 -5.91 -10.66
N SER A 71 -0.99 -7.12 -10.08
CA SER A 71 -2.24 -7.90 -10.07
C SER A 71 -3.31 -7.21 -9.23
N ILE A 72 -2.95 -6.66 -8.07
CA ILE A 72 -3.88 -5.89 -7.24
C ILE A 72 -4.37 -4.64 -7.97
N GLU A 73 -3.47 -3.91 -8.63
CA GLU A 73 -3.82 -2.71 -9.41
C GLU A 73 -4.78 -3.04 -10.53
N GLN A 74 -4.56 -4.12 -11.28
CA GLN A 74 -5.46 -4.56 -12.33
C GLN A 74 -6.86 -4.90 -11.77
N MET A 75 -6.91 -5.63 -10.65
CA MET A 75 -8.17 -6.01 -10.01
C MET A 75 -8.93 -4.82 -9.40
N THR A 76 -8.24 -3.85 -8.83
CA THR A 76 -8.85 -2.63 -8.29
C THR A 76 -9.37 -1.74 -9.41
N ASN A 77 -8.61 -1.58 -10.51
CA ASN A 77 -9.01 -0.82 -11.69
C ASN A 77 -10.29 -1.39 -12.32
N SER A 78 -10.43 -2.72 -12.41
CA SER A 78 -11.63 -3.37 -12.91
C SER A 78 -12.89 -3.09 -12.07
N ARG A 79 -12.69 -2.63 -10.82
CA ARG A 79 -13.77 -2.27 -9.88
C ARG A 79 -13.88 -0.75 -9.68
N SER A 80 -13.26 0.05 -10.52
CA SER A 80 -13.21 1.52 -10.41
C SER A 80 -12.68 2.00 -9.04
N ILE A 81 -11.68 1.30 -8.52
CA ILE A 81 -10.93 1.70 -7.32
C ILE A 81 -9.54 2.10 -7.78
N SER A 82 -9.20 3.39 -7.62
CA SER A 82 -7.88 3.91 -7.98
C SER A 82 -6.94 3.83 -6.79
N ILE A 83 -5.84 3.13 -6.98
CA ILE A 83 -4.72 3.06 -6.04
C ILE A 83 -3.44 3.50 -6.74
N ARG A 84 -2.37 3.66 -6.00
CA ARG A 84 -1.03 3.80 -6.58
C ARG A 84 -0.16 2.65 -6.14
N SER A 85 0.63 2.10 -7.08
CA SER A 85 1.55 0.99 -6.83
C SER A 85 2.96 1.32 -7.29
N GLY A 86 3.93 0.54 -6.84
CA GLY A 86 5.34 0.64 -7.21
C GLY A 86 6.25 1.18 -6.10
N CYS A 87 7.44 1.66 -6.47
CA CYS A 87 8.46 2.10 -5.51
C CYS A 87 8.30 3.55 -5.01
N PHE A 88 7.39 4.34 -5.58
CA PHE A 88 7.08 5.74 -5.20
C PHE A 88 8.30 6.68 -5.21
N CYS A 89 9.35 6.38 -5.96
CA CYS A 89 10.63 7.08 -5.94
C CYS A 89 11.23 7.16 -4.51
N ASN A 90 11.01 6.13 -3.71
CA ASN A 90 11.49 6.02 -2.35
C ASN A 90 12.19 4.65 -2.16
N PRO A 91 13.51 4.57 -2.36
CA PRO A 91 14.25 3.31 -2.24
C PRO A 91 14.17 2.71 -0.83
N GLY A 92 14.00 3.52 0.21
CA GLY A 92 13.83 3.04 1.59
C GLY A 92 12.60 2.14 1.81
N ILE A 93 11.59 2.21 0.93
CA ILE A 93 10.47 1.27 0.96
C ILE A 93 10.96 -0.15 0.70
N ASP A 94 11.81 -0.33 -0.28
CA ASP A 94 12.33 -1.64 -0.67
C ASP A 94 13.31 -2.19 0.38
N GLU A 95 14.19 -1.33 0.90
CA GLU A 95 15.17 -1.70 1.93
C GLU A 95 14.48 -2.16 3.23
N ILE A 96 13.49 -1.40 3.70
CA ILE A 96 12.80 -1.72 4.95
C ILE A 96 11.82 -2.88 4.79
N ASN A 97 11.05 -2.90 3.69
CA ASN A 97 9.95 -3.84 3.54
C ASN A 97 10.39 -5.21 3.01
N TYR A 98 11.49 -5.25 2.25
CA TYR A 98 11.98 -6.47 1.60
C TYR A 98 13.38 -6.87 2.03
N CYS A 99 13.96 -6.17 3.00
CA CYS A 99 15.31 -6.42 3.49
C CYS A 99 16.33 -6.46 2.34
N ILE A 100 16.22 -5.52 1.41
CA ILE A 100 17.20 -5.35 0.33
C ILE A 100 18.35 -4.54 0.89
N SER A 101 19.54 -5.16 0.92
CA SER A 101 20.74 -4.50 1.46
C SER A 101 21.41 -3.59 0.41
N ASN A 102 22.21 -2.66 0.90
CA ASN A 102 23.03 -1.80 0.03
C ASN A 102 24.01 -2.63 -0.83
N GLU A 103 24.51 -3.75 -0.28
CA GLU A 103 25.40 -4.67 -0.98
C GLU A 103 24.70 -5.36 -2.15
N GLU A 104 23.48 -5.84 -1.94
CA GLU A 104 22.64 -6.43 -3.00
C GLU A 104 22.36 -5.43 -4.11
N MET A 105 22.00 -4.20 -3.75
CA MET A 105 21.78 -3.13 -4.73
C MET A 105 23.06 -2.76 -5.46
N THR A 106 24.19 -2.68 -4.77
CA THR A 106 25.49 -2.40 -5.38
C THR A 106 25.87 -3.50 -6.36
N GLN A 107 25.72 -4.77 -6.00
CA GLN A 107 26.00 -5.90 -6.89
C GLN A 107 25.14 -5.84 -8.16
N TYR A 108 23.86 -5.50 -8.02
CA TYR A 108 22.98 -5.33 -9.17
C TYR A 108 23.51 -4.23 -10.12
N PHE A 109 23.76 -3.02 -9.61
CA PHE A 109 24.21 -1.91 -10.44
C PHE A 109 25.60 -2.12 -11.03
N MET A 110 26.47 -2.85 -10.35
CA MET A 110 27.81 -3.19 -10.89
C MET A 110 27.79 -4.34 -11.92
N SER A 111 26.73 -5.14 -11.93
CA SER A 111 26.62 -6.28 -12.85
C SER A 111 26.12 -5.92 -14.24
N ARG A 112 25.62 -4.68 -14.46
CA ARG A 112 25.03 -4.25 -15.74
C ARG A 112 24.95 -2.73 -15.88
N ASP A 113 25.05 -2.27 -17.12
CA ASP A 113 25.02 -0.83 -17.45
C ASP A 113 23.58 -0.25 -17.43
N HIS A 114 22.59 -1.08 -17.70
CA HIS A 114 21.19 -0.69 -17.75
C HIS A 114 20.30 -1.79 -17.14
N GLY A 115 19.28 -1.39 -16.39
CA GLY A 115 18.30 -2.32 -15.85
C GLY A 115 17.05 -1.62 -15.36
N GLY A 116 15.90 -2.28 -15.56
CA GLY A 116 14.60 -1.80 -15.13
C GLY A 116 14.17 -2.38 -13.79
N HIS A 117 12.98 -1.98 -13.35
CA HIS A 117 12.39 -2.45 -12.09
C HIS A 117 12.22 -3.97 -12.04
N GLU A 118 11.78 -4.58 -13.14
CA GLU A 118 11.59 -6.02 -13.26
C GLU A 118 12.91 -6.79 -13.23
N ASP A 119 13.95 -6.23 -13.86
CA ASP A 119 15.29 -6.85 -13.84
C ASP A 119 15.88 -6.94 -12.44
N ILE A 120 15.63 -5.94 -11.59
CA ILE A 120 16.08 -5.97 -10.20
C ILE A 120 15.35 -7.07 -9.43
N ILE A 121 14.04 -7.23 -9.63
CA ILE A 121 13.24 -8.29 -9.00
C ILE A 121 13.79 -9.65 -9.39
N GLN A 122 14.07 -9.87 -10.67
CA GLN A 122 14.63 -11.15 -11.15
C GLN A 122 16.03 -11.41 -10.61
N PHE A 123 16.87 -10.37 -10.57
CA PHE A 123 18.24 -10.51 -10.08
C PHE A 123 18.32 -10.84 -8.58
N LEU A 124 17.51 -10.15 -7.78
CA LEU A 124 17.48 -10.30 -6.33
C LEU A 124 16.61 -11.47 -5.84
N GLY A 125 15.70 -11.97 -6.69
CA GLY A 125 14.67 -12.90 -6.27
C GLY A 125 13.74 -12.35 -5.19
N LYS A 126 13.71 -11.02 -5.03
CA LYS A 126 12.90 -10.32 -4.02
C LYS A 126 11.92 -9.38 -4.72
N MET A 127 10.68 -9.41 -4.28
CA MET A 127 9.69 -8.44 -4.76
C MET A 127 10.05 -7.02 -4.32
N ARG A 128 9.62 -6.03 -5.08
CA ARG A 128 9.82 -4.60 -4.81
C ARG A 128 8.51 -3.84 -4.93
N GLY A 129 8.50 -2.67 -4.33
CA GLY A 129 7.36 -1.78 -4.40
C GLY A 129 6.27 -2.11 -3.40
N ALA A 130 5.26 -1.27 -3.36
CA ALA A 130 4.14 -1.40 -2.44
C ALA A 130 2.89 -0.77 -3.06
N ILE A 131 1.79 -0.83 -2.33
CA ILE A 131 0.52 -0.21 -2.68
C ILE A 131 0.28 0.95 -1.75
N ARG A 132 -0.01 2.13 -2.31
CA ARG A 132 -0.44 3.30 -1.56
C ARG A 132 -1.93 3.53 -1.76
N ILE A 133 -2.65 3.58 -0.66
CA ILE A 133 -4.05 4.00 -0.64
C ILE A 133 -4.12 5.36 0.03
N SER A 134 -4.85 6.28 -0.58
CA SER A 134 -4.99 7.65 -0.09
C SER A 134 -6.44 8.02 0.07
N VAL A 135 -6.74 8.71 1.16
CA VAL A 135 -8.04 9.36 1.42
C VAL A 135 -7.84 10.86 1.52
N GLY A 136 -8.85 11.61 1.17
CA GLY A 136 -8.80 13.07 1.19
C GLY A 136 -10.15 13.69 1.54
N LEU A 137 -10.24 15.00 1.38
CA LEU A 137 -11.44 15.77 1.71
C LEU A 137 -12.70 15.27 0.97
N ALA A 138 -12.55 14.89 -0.29
CA ALA A 138 -13.64 14.41 -1.15
C ALA A 138 -14.02 12.95 -0.88
N THR A 139 -13.15 12.19 -0.20
CA THR A 139 -13.41 10.77 0.10
C THR A 139 -14.60 10.63 1.05
N VAL A 140 -15.51 9.75 0.71
CA VAL A 140 -16.62 9.38 1.57
C VAL A 140 -16.46 7.98 2.14
N ARG A 141 -17.17 7.67 3.22
CA ARG A 141 -17.09 6.35 3.87
C ARG A 141 -17.35 5.21 2.89
N LYS A 142 -18.30 5.39 1.97
CA LYS A 142 -18.63 4.39 0.94
C LYS A 142 -17.44 4.03 0.06
N ASP A 143 -16.52 4.97 -0.21
CA ASP A 143 -15.30 4.68 -0.98
C ASP A 143 -14.37 3.77 -0.19
N VAL A 144 -14.27 3.99 1.11
CA VAL A 144 -13.50 3.14 2.02
C VAL A 144 -14.13 1.75 2.12
N ASP A 145 -15.45 1.67 2.29
CA ASP A 145 -16.19 0.42 2.35
C ASP A 145 -15.95 -0.43 1.09
N ARG A 146 -15.98 0.20 -0.10
CA ARG A 146 -15.66 -0.49 -1.37
C ARG A 146 -14.24 -1.08 -1.41
N MET A 147 -13.27 -0.38 -0.82
CA MET A 147 -11.90 -0.91 -0.72
C MET A 147 -11.83 -2.10 0.25
N LEU A 148 -12.54 -2.04 1.37
CA LEU A 148 -12.63 -3.14 2.33
C LEU A 148 -13.35 -4.36 1.74
N GLU A 149 -14.45 -4.14 1.02
CA GLU A 149 -15.16 -5.20 0.27
C GLU A 149 -14.24 -5.85 -0.77
N PHE A 150 -13.48 -5.04 -1.51
CA PHE A 150 -12.48 -5.56 -2.44
C PHE A 150 -11.47 -6.44 -1.70
N ALA A 151 -10.87 -5.96 -0.61
CA ALA A 151 -9.89 -6.70 0.16
C ALA A 151 -10.47 -8.05 0.67
N GLN A 152 -11.72 -8.08 1.11
CA GLN A 152 -12.41 -9.33 1.51
C GLN A 152 -12.45 -10.36 0.38
N THR A 153 -12.54 -9.93 -0.89
CA THR A 153 -12.55 -10.87 -2.03
C THR A 153 -11.19 -11.54 -2.28
N LEU A 154 -10.13 -11.06 -1.64
CA LEU A 154 -8.80 -11.66 -1.74
C LEU A 154 -8.56 -12.72 -0.65
N LYS A 155 -9.43 -12.76 0.37
CA LYS A 155 -9.31 -13.75 1.43
C LYS A 155 -9.32 -15.16 0.87
N ASN A 156 -8.37 -16.00 1.31
CA ASN A 156 -8.18 -17.40 0.91
C ASN A 156 -7.95 -17.62 -0.60
N ARG A 157 -7.55 -16.57 -1.32
CA ARG A 157 -7.16 -16.71 -2.73
C ARG A 157 -5.67 -16.97 -2.85
N HIS A 158 -5.32 -17.89 -3.76
CA HIS A 158 -3.96 -18.18 -4.19
C HIS A 158 -3.67 -17.41 -5.48
N PHE A 159 -2.44 -16.96 -5.66
CA PHE A 159 -2.01 -16.12 -6.78
C PHE A 159 -0.73 -16.65 -7.44
#